data_1951f0608f614c31583919c77fb5edb2
#
_entry.id   1951f0608f614c31583919c77fb5edb2
#
_cell.length_a   1.000
_cell.length_b   1.000
_cell.length_c   1.000
_cell.angle_alpha   90.00
_cell.angle_beta   90.00
_cell.angle_gamma   90.00
#
_symmetry.space_group_name_H-M   'P 1'
#
loop_
_entity.id
_entity.type
_entity.pdbx_description
1 polymer ?
#
loop_
_entity_poly.entity_id
_entity_poly.type
_entity_poly.pdbx_seq_one_letter_code
_entity_poly.pdbx_strand_id
1 'polypeptide(L)'
;MSDTAAGTYEIRWAEDKDWIPAMHMIWKTFLKFEAVDYTEEGIRNFYDFITDEHLYKSFQQGRYQMMVALDGERVIGAASVRNYNH
;
A
#
# COMPACT_ATOMS: atom_id res chain seq x y z
N MET A 1 -1.12 -27.62 -4.67
CA MET A 1 -1.36 -27.14 -4.85
C MET A 1 -2.01 -26.62 -4.79
N SER A 2 -2.21 -26.71 -4.71
CA SER A 2 -2.77 -26.25 -4.82
C SER A 2 -3.24 -25.54 -4.85
N ASP A 3 -3.25 -25.59 -4.85
CA ASP A 3 -3.71 -24.91 -4.96
C ASP A 3 -4.19 -24.15 -5.28
N THR A 4 -4.15 -24.47 -5.32
CA THR A 4 -4.96 -23.92 -6.25
C THR A 4 -5.62 -22.64 -5.90
N ALA A 5 -6.31 -22.57 -4.82
CA ALA A 5 -6.88 -21.33 -4.38
C ALA A 5 -5.81 -20.30 -4.29
N ALA A 6 -4.67 -20.73 -3.89
CA ALA A 6 -3.53 -19.85 -3.81
C ALA A 6 -3.20 -19.24 -5.15
N GLY A 7 -3.56 -19.95 -6.21
CA GLY A 7 -3.26 -19.46 -7.55
C GLY A 7 -4.10 -18.27 -7.96
N THR A 8 -5.09 -17.91 -7.15
CA THR A 8 -5.93 -16.78 -7.50
C THR A 8 -5.34 -15.44 -7.10
N TYR A 9 -4.28 -15.46 -6.29
CA TYR A 9 -3.65 -14.22 -5.89
C TYR A 9 -2.60 -13.81 -6.89
N GLU A 10 -2.55 -12.52 -7.15
CA GLU A 10 -1.57 -11.96 -8.06
C GLU A 10 -0.72 -10.94 -7.33
N ILE A 11 0.57 -10.96 -7.56
CA ILE A 11 1.48 -9.94 -7.02
C ILE A 11 2.15 -9.26 -8.19
N ARG A 12 2.04 -7.95 -8.24
CA ARG A 12 2.64 -7.19 -9.33
C ARG A 12 2.96 -5.78 -8.88
N TRP A 13 3.67 -5.05 -9.72
CA TRP A 13 3.91 -3.65 -9.47
C TRP A 13 2.60 -2.89 -9.53
N ALA A 14 2.44 -1.95 -8.61
CA ALA A 14 1.23 -1.13 -8.58
C ALA A 14 1.20 -0.20 -9.78
N GLU A 15 0.00 -0.02 -10.31
CA GLU A 15 -0.28 0.93 -11.37
C GLU A 15 -1.04 2.10 -10.78
N ASP A 16 -1.21 3.14 -11.59
CA ASP A 16 -1.90 4.34 -11.12
C ASP A 16 -3.27 4.02 -10.53
N LYS A 17 -4.00 3.12 -11.17
CA LYS A 17 -5.35 2.75 -10.71
C LYS A 17 -5.35 2.07 -9.35
N ASP A 18 -4.20 1.56 -8.93
CA ASP A 18 -4.10 0.83 -7.66
C ASP A 18 -3.82 1.76 -6.48
N TRP A 19 -3.47 3.02 -6.73
CA TRP A 19 -3.01 3.90 -5.67
C TRP A 19 -4.06 4.10 -4.58
N ILE A 20 -5.25 4.54 -4.97
CA ILE A 20 -6.31 4.81 -3.99
C ILE A 20 -6.71 3.54 -3.24
N PRO A 21 -6.98 2.41 -3.93
CA PRO A 21 -7.30 1.18 -3.18
C PRO A 21 -6.19 0.74 -2.24
N ALA A 22 -4.93 0.91 -2.66
CA ALA A 22 -3.81 0.50 -1.82
C ALA A 22 -3.70 1.38 -0.58
N MET A 23 -3.83 2.69 -0.75
CA MET A 23 -3.77 3.60 0.40
C MET A 23 -4.94 3.36 1.35
N HIS A 24 -6.10 3.08 0.82
CA HIS A 24 -7.27 2.76 1.63
C HIS A 24 -7.04 1.49 2.43
N MET A 25 -6.48 0.48 1.80
CA MET A 25 -6.19 -0.77 2.48
C MET A 25 -5.13 -0.58 3.56
N ILE A 26 -4.10 0.19 3.27
CA ILE A 26 -3.05 0.48 4.24
C ILE A 26 -3.63 1.21 5.45
N TRP A 27 -4.50 2.18 5.21
CA TRP A 27 -5.11 2.94 6.30
C TRP A 27 -5.97 2.04 7.18
N LYS A 28 -6.79 1.20 6.57
CA LYS A 28 -7.65 0.29 7.33
C LYS A 28 -6.82 -0.69 8.16
N THR A 29 -5.76 -1.21 7.58
CA THR A 29 -4.88 -2.15 8.28
C THR A 29 -4.19 -1.46 9.45
N PHE A 30 -3.73 -0.23 9.22
CA PHE A 30 -3.09 0.54 10.28
C PHE A 30 -4.05 0.76 11.46
N LEU A 31 -5.28 1.17 11.16
CA LEU A 31 -6.26 1.41 12.21
C LEU A 31 -6.57 0.15 12.99
N LYS A 32 -6.59 -0.98 12.30
CA LYS A 32 -6.97 -2.23 12.94
C LYS A 32 -5.86 -2.80 13.82
N PHE A 33 -4.62 -2.70 13.38
CA PHE A 33 -3.54 -3.42 14.04
C PHE A 33 -2.50 -2.56 14.72
N GLU A 34 -2.33 -1.32 14.31
CA GLU A 34 -1.22 -0.51 14.79
C GLU A 34 -1.62 0.76 15.53
N ALA A 35 -2.77 1.32 15.21
CA ALA A 35 -3.14 2.61 15.77
C ALA A 35 -3.23 2.60 17.29
N VAL A 36 -3.48 1.43 17.86
CA VAL A 36 -3.60 1.29 19.30
C VAL A 36 -2.30 1.68 20.02
N ASP A 37 -1.18 1.55 19.34
CA ASP A 37 0.12 1.87 19.91
C ASP A 37 0.59 3.28 19.57
N TYR A 38 -0.23 4.06 18.91
CA TYR A 38 0.15 5.39 18.44
C TYR A 38 -0.63 6.46 19.17
N THR A 39 -0.03 7.64 19.31
CA THR A 39 -0.76 8.81 19.81
C THR A 39 -1.67 9.34 18.72
N GLU A 40 -2.59 10.22 19.11
CA GLU A 40 -3.47 10.86 18.14
C GLU A 40 -2.66 11.61 17.09
N GLU A 41 -1.60 12.26 17.54
CA GLU A 41 -0.73 12.99 16.62
C GLU A 41 -0.05 12.04 15.64
N GLY A 42 0.41 10.90 16.12
CA GLY A 42 1.04 9.91 15.27
C GLY A 42 0.09 9.35 14.23
N ILE A 43 -1.16 9.12 14.64
CA ILE A 43 -2.18 8.65 13.71
C ILE A 43 -2.44 9.69 12.63
N ARG A 44 -2.54 10.95 13.02
CA ARG A 44 -2.77 12.04 12.08
C ARG A 44 -1.59 12.16 11.11
N ASN A 45 -0.38 12.05 11.64
CA ASN A 45 0.81 12.16 10.79
C ASN A 45 0.84 11.04 9.76
N PHE A 46 0.46 9.84 10.15
CA PHE A 46 0.41 8.73 9.21
C PHE A 46 -0.65 8.96 8.14
N TYR A 47 -1.82 9.46 8.55
CA TYR A 47 -2.87 9.77 7.59
C TYR A 47 -2.39 10.83 6.60
N ASP A 48 -1.74 11.88 7.11
CA ASP A 48 -1.23 12.93 6.24
C ASP A 48 -0.20 12.39 5.26
N PHE A 49 0.62 11.45 5.70
CA PHE A 49 1.63 10.86 4.85
C PHE A 49 1.01 10.09 3.69
N ILE A 50 0.04 9.22 3.97
CA ILE A 50 -0.53 8.39 2.91
C ILE A 50 -1.49 9.14 2.00
N THR A 51 -1.92 10.34 2.41
CA THR A 51 -2.78 11.17 1.57
C THR A 51 -2.02 12.33 0.94
N ASP A 52 -0.71 12.36 1.10
CA ASP A 52 0.12 13.45 0.59
C ASP A 52 0.18 13.41 -0.93
N GLU A 53 -0.16 14.51 -1.55
CA GLU A 53 -0.10 14.66 -2.99
C GLU A 53 1.31 14.42 -3.53
N HIS A 54 2.32 14.82 -2.78
CA HIS A 54 3.69 14.66 -3.22
C HIS A 54 4.10 13.19 -3.27
N LEU A 55 3.57 12.40 -2.36
CA LEU A 55 3.83 10.98 -2.35
C LEU A 55 3.24 10.34 -3.61
N TYR A 56 2.01 10.72 -3.94
CA TYR A 56 1.36 10.21 -5.13
C TYR A 56 2.12 10.62 -6.39
N LYS A 57 2.57 11.87 -6.44
CA LYS A 57 3.34 12.32 -7.59
C LYS A 57 4.67 11.57 -7.72
N SER A 58 5.32 11.29 -6.59
CA SER A 58 6.54 10.49 -6.60
C SER A 58 6.27 9.11 -7.17
N PHE A 59 5.12 8.54 -6.81
CA PHE A 59 4.72 7.24 -7.34
C PHE A 59 4.54 7.32 -8.86
N GLN A 60 3.85 8.35 -9.32
CA GLN A 60 3.61 8.52 -10.75
C GLN A 60 4.89 8.72 -11.53
N GLN A 61 5.88 9.30 -10.89
CA GLN A 61 7.18 9.56 -11.53
C GLN A 61 8.15 8.39 -11.41
N GLY A 62 7.73 7.32 -10.77
CA GLY A 62 8.58 6.14 -10.63
C GLY A 62 9.60 6.22 -9.52
N ARG A 63 9.53 7.26 -8.68
CA ARG A 63 10.47 7.42 -7.57
C ARG A 63 10.06 6.63 -6.34
N TYR A 64 8.77 6.40 -6.20
CA TYR A 64 8.23 5.63 -5.09
C TYR A 64 7.55 4.42 -5.70
N GLN A 65 8.10 3.26 -5.44
CA GLN A 65 7.59 2.05 -6.06
C GLN A 65 6.87 1.20 -5.04
N MET A 66 5.84 0.52 -5.49
CA MET A 66 5.00 -0.27 -4.62
C MET A 66 4.56 -1.52 -5.36
N MET A 67 4.56 -2.62 -4.63
CA MET A 67 3.96 -3.85 -5.15
C MET A 67 2.63 -4.05 -4.46
N VAL A 68 1.69 -4.62 -5.19
CA VAL A 68 0.36 -4.92 -4.64
C VAL A 68 0.06 -6.39 -4.82
N ALA A 69 -0.67 -6.92 -3.87
CA ALA A 69 -1.22 -8.26 -3.95
C ALA A 69 -2.71 -8.12 -4.18
N LEU A 70 -3.22 -8.87 -5.13
CA LEU A 70 -4.62 -8.77 -5.54
C LEU A 70 -5.33 -10.11 -5.43
N ASP A 71 -6.58 -10.03 -5.04
CA ASP A 71 -7.51 -11.14 -5.10
C ASP A 71 -8.55 -10.71 -6.13
N GLY A 72 -8.37 -11.19 -7.37
CA GLY A 72 -9.14 -10.65 -8.47
C GLY A 72 -8.76 -9.21 -8.70
N GLU A 73 -9.70 -8.30 -8.54
CA GLU A 73 -9.43 -6.88 -8.70
C GLU A 73 -9.25 -6.17 -7.37
N ARG A 74 -9.36 -6.90 -6.28
CA ARG A 74 -9.30 -6.28 -4.95
C ARG A 74 -7.88 -6.30 -4.42
N VAL A 75 -7.41 -5.13 -3.99
CA VAL A 75 -6.09 -5.03 -3.37
C VAL A 75 -6.18 -5.54 -1.94
N ILE A 76 -5.43 -6.60 -1.66
CA ILE A 76 -5.43 -7.20 -0.33
C ILE A 76 -4.09 -7.03 0.38
N GLY A 77 -3.10 -6.49 -0.30
CA GLY A 77 -1.82 -6.21 0.32
C GLY A 77 -1.04 -5.20 -0.49
N ALA A 78 -0.11 -4.53 0.16
CA ALA A 78 0.75 -3.57 -0.52
C ALA A 78 2.05 -3.46 0.25
N ALA A 79 3.14 -3.27 -0.48
CA ALA A 79 4.45 -3.10 0.13
C ALA A 79 5.23 -2.10 -0.72
N SER A 80 5.78 -1.09 -0.05
CA SER A 80 6.64 -0.15 -0.75
C SER A 80 8.03 -0.75 -0.90
N VAL A 81 8.67 -0.44 -2.00
CA VAL A 81 9.99 -0.95 -2.30
C VAL A 81 10.91 0.24 -2.43
N ARG A 82 11.92 0.28 -1.59
CA ARG A 82 12.89 1.35 -1.64
C ARG A 82 14.11 0.88 -2.41
N ASN A 83 14.59 1.78 -3.22
CA ASN A 83 15.78 1.51 -3.99
C ASN A 83 16.96 2.11 -3.26
N TYR A 84 17.73 1.27 -2.58
CA TYR A 84 18.91 1.72 -1.89
C TYR A 84 20.08 1.61 -2.83
N ASN A 85 20.28 2.66 -3.55
CA ASN A 85 21.36 2.68 -4.50
C ASN A 85 22.44 3.61 -4.00
N HIS A 86 23.48 3.03 -3.51
CA HIS A 86 24.59 3.80 -2.96
C HIS A 86 25.86 3.53 -3.70
#